data_245c4af08e996cb105944c0b78a74fba
#
_entry.id   245c4af08e996cb105944c0b78a74fba
#
_cell.length_a   1.000
_cell.length_b   1.000
_cell.length_c   1.000
_cell.angle_alpha   90.00
_cell.angle_beta   90.00
_cell.angle_gamma   90.00
#
_symmetry.space_group_name_H-M   'P 1'
#
loop_
_entity.id
_entity.type
_entity.pdbx_description
1 polymer ?
#
loop_
_entity_poly.entity_id
_entity_poly.type
_entity_poly.pdbx_seq_one_letter_code
_entity_poly.pdbx_strand_id
1 'polypeptide(L)'
;MSAPTVPYIDETTFHADVEYIEKLWRRTPVGQLDIPLIDIGEGEPLVFVPILEHLEFVYARQIRMFSQSRRVILYRRRETRTRPVGLTERAQELCSILDASGLTSVDLIAHGDAAMVLFEFAVRYPQRCRSLIIIAQGADYRIAPHPLIWFLHELFERLPVEHFLPAWFLRRIVINYIVAHHPEFDTDPICSLQRSFIEEQFSKIALWPCVYKFSVLPIIHNYDMRARLDQLTMPVLLINRGDDVLAPEPETRWLSENLPNCAGYHVIAGGGRFFMYSQAGIVNQLIEKFLTAVSRNRI
;
A
#
# COMPACT_ATOMS: atom_id res chain seq x y z
N MET A 1 30.20 -7.90 8.59
CA MET A 1 29.38 -6.66 8.49
C MET A 1 28.23 -6.86 9.46
N SER A 2 28.09 -6.03 10.49
CA SER A 2 26.95 -6.10 11.41
C SER A 2 25.66 -5.80 10.63
N ALA A 3 24.62 -6.60 10.88
CA ALA A 3 23.30 -6.33 10.31
C ALA A 3 22.90 -4.87 10.65
N PRO A 4 22.29 -4.14 9.71
CA PRO A 4 21.82 -2.79 10.01
C PRO A 4 20.81 -2.88 11.14
N THR A 5 21.07 -2.15 12.24
CA THR A 5 20.10 -2.04 13.34
C THR A 5 18.86 -1.32 12.82
N VAL A 6 17.76 -2.02 12.77
CA VAL A 6 16.45 -1.40 12.45
C VAL A 6 16.08 -0.48 13.60
N PRO A 7 15.79 0.81 13.36
CA PRO A 7 15.45 1.72 14.43
C PRO A 7 14.15 1.28 15.11
N TYR A 8 14.20 1.12 16.42
CA TYR A 8 13.04 0.85 17.24
C TYR A 8 12.05 2.02 17.17
N ILE A 9 10.77 1.70 16.95
CA ILE A 9 9.69 2.67 16.99
C ILE A 9 8.95 2.51 18.30
N ASP A 10 9.19 3.43 19.21
CA ASP A 10 8.46 3.49 20.47
C ASP A 10 7.02 4.02 20.28
N GLU A 11 6.21 3.84 21.30
CA GLU A 11 4.80 4.26 21.31
C GLU A 11 4.64 5.77 21.06
N THR A 12 5.49 6.59 21.64
CA THR A 12 5.47 8.05 21.47
C THR A 12 5.72 8.45 20.02
N THR A 13 6.73 7.85 19.40
CA THR A 13 7.07 8.08 18.00
C THR A 13 5.94 7.62 17.08
N PHE A 14 5.35 6.45 17.34
CA PHE A 14 4.23 5.93 16.57
C PHE A 14 3.02 6.86 16.62
N HIS A 15 2.59 7.25 17.82
CA HIS A 15 1.44 8.15 17.98
C HIS A 15 1.70 9.54 17.38
N ALA A 16 2.92 10.05 17.48
CA ALA A 16 3.30 11.30 16.83
C ALA A 16 3.21 11.22 15.29
N ASP A 17 3.58 10.10 14.68
CA ASP A 17 3.46 9.88 13.24
C ASP A 17 1.99 9.72 12.80
N VAL A 18 1.16 9.02 13.59
CA VAL A 18 -0.29 8.93 13.36
C VAL A 18 -0.93 10.31 13.45
N GLU A 19 -0.65 11.06 14.52
CA GLU A 19 -1.17 12.41 14.71
C GLU A 19 -0.73 13.38 13.61
N TYR A 20 0.50 13.24 13.12
CA TYR A 20 1.00 14.03 11.99
C TYR A 20 0.12 13.83 10.75
N ILE A 21 -0.18 12.60 10.38
CA ILE A 21 -1.05 12.29 9.23
C ILE A 21 -2.47 12.82 9.48
N GLU A 22 -3.04 12.61 10.67
CA GLU A 22 -4.41 13.03 10.96
C GLU A 22 -4.58 14.57 10.92
N LYS A 23 -3.56 15.34 11.27
CA LYS A 23 -3.58 16.81 11.18
C LYS A 23 -3.52 17.36 9.76
N LEU A 24 -3.01 16.59 8.81
CA LEU A 24 -2.82 17.02 7.42
C LEU A 24 -4.08 16.90 6.56
N TRP A 25 -5.04 16.09 6.94
CA TRP A 25 -6.26 15.87 6.15
C TRP A 25 -7.05 17.15 5.95
N ARG A 26 -7.43 17.40 4.71
CA ARG A 26 -8.36 18.47 4.32
C ARG A 26 -9.46 17.87 3.45
N ARG A 27 -10.69 18.32 3.65
CA ARG A 27 -11.80 17.96 2.78
C ARG A 27 -11.66 18.64 1.44
N THR A 28 -11.70 17.88 0.36
CA THR A 28 -11.48 18.37 -1.00
C THR A 28 -12.60 17.84 -1.90
N PRO A 29 -13.28 18.73 -2.65
CA PRO A 29 -14.29 18.34 -3.63
C PRO A 29 -13.65 17.54 -4.77
N VAL A 30 -14.16 16.32 -5.01
CA VAL A 30 -13.76 15.45 -6.12
C VAL A 30 -15.05 15.00 -6.83
N GLY A 31 -15.40 15.67 -7.91
CA GLY A 31 -16.70 15.49 -8.54
C GLY A 31 -17.84 15.85 -7.58
N GLN A 32 -18.71 14.87 -7.29
CA GLN A 32 -19.83 15.03 -6.33
C GLN A 32 -19.47 14.59 -4.91
N LEU A 33 -18.23 14.20 -4.66
CA LEU A 33 -17.76 13.68 -3.38
C LEU A 33 -16.86 14.69 -2.69
N ASP A 34 -16.86 14.64 -1.37
CA ASP A 34 -15.95 15.37 -0.52
C ASP A 34 -14.98 14.37 0.13
N ILE A 35 -13.76 14.31 -0.40
CA ILE A 35 -12.76 13.29 -0.05
C ILE A 35 -11.67 13.91 0.84
N PRO A 36 -11.30 13.26 1.96
CA PRO A 36 -10.12 13.66 2.71
C PRO A 36 -8.86 13.50 1.86
N LEU A 37 -8.12 14.59 1.68
CA LEU A 37 -6.91 14.68 0.89
C LEU A 37 -5.81 15.36 1.70
N ILE A 38 -4.60 14.83 1.62
CA ILE A 38 -3.36 15.50 1.97
C ILE A 38 -2.74 16.00 0.66
N ASP A 39 -2.49 17.29 0.56
CA ASP A 39 -1.81 17.94 -0.57
C ASP A 39 -0.87 18.97 -0.01
N ILE A 40 0.42 18.63 0.08
CA ILE A 40 1.43 19.46 0.74
C ILE A 40 2.76 19.43 -0.03
N GLY A 41 3.57 20.47 0.19
CA GLY A 41 4.84 20.65 -0.50
C GLY A 41 4.66 21.21 -1.91
N GLU A 42 5.77 21.47 -2.57
CA GLU A 42 5.83 22.05 -3.91
C GLU A 42 6.82 21.28 -4.80
N GLY A 43 6.64 21.36 -6.12
CA GLY A 43 7.51 20.70 -7.09
C GLY A 43 6.84 19.53 -7.80
N GLU A 44 7.63 18.57 -8.26
CA GLU A 44 7.16 17.41 -9.00
C GLU A 44 6.20 16.55 -8.16
N PRO A 45 5.00 16.22 -8.66
CA PRO A 45 4.00 15.51 -7.88
C PRO A 45 4.38 14.05 -7.63
N LEU A 46 4.26 13.63 -6.37
CA LEU A 46 4.37 12.25 -5.90
C LEU A 46 3.06 11.87 -5.21
N VAL A 47 2.34 10.91 -5.77
CA VAL A 47 1.01 10.50 -5.28
C VAL A 47 1.10 9.14 -4.61
N PHE A 48 0.65 9.09 -3.37
CA PHE A 48 0.55 7.86 -2.58
C PHE A 48 -0.85 7.25 -2.77
N VAL A 49 -0.89 6.02 -3.25
CA VAL A 49 -2.13 5.25 -3.35
C VAL A 49 -2.43 4.66 -1.98
N PRO A 50 -3.61 4.94 -1.39
CA PRO A 50 -3.89 4.54 -0.02
C PRO A 50 -4.12 3.04 0.12
N ILE A 51 -3.68 2.51 1.25
CA ILE A 51 -4.14 1.24 1.80
C ILE A 51 -5.50 1.44 2.51
N LEU A 52 -5.86 0.57 3.45
CA LEU A 52 -7.07 0.72 4.26
C LEU A 52 -7.10 2.03 5.06
N GLU A 53 -8.31 2.55 5.33
CA GLU A 53 -8.50 3.66 6.26
C GLU A 53 -7.84 3.36 7.63
N HIS A 54 -7.27 4.39 8.25
CA HIS A 54 -6.49 4.33 9.50
C HIS A 54 -5.12 3.63 9.41
N LEU A 55 -4.74 3.08 8.24
CA LEU A 55 -3.40 2.54 8.03
C LEU A 55 -2.48 3.50 7.26
N GLU A 56 -2.94 4.71 6.96
CA GLU A 56 -2.18 5.70 6.17
C GLU A 56 -0.92 6.18 6.91
N PHE A 57 -0.82 5.94 8.23
CA PHE A 57 0.39 6.23 9.00
C PHE A 57 1.65 5.57 8.42
N VAL A 58 1.51 4.46 7.68
CA VAL A 58 2.65 3.78 7.03
C VAL A 58 3.41 4.69 6.07
N TYR A 59 2.75 5.74 5.57
CA TYR A 59 3.34 6.73 4.68
C TYR A 59 3.86 7.98 5.41
N ALA A 60 3.65 8.11 6.72
CA ALA A 60 3.95 9.33 7.47
C ALA A 60 5.39 9.84 7.26
N ARG A 61 6.34 8.92 7.31
CA ARG A 61 7.77 9.24 7.21
C ARG A 61 8.21 9.58 5.78
N GLN A 62 7.59 8.96 4.79
CA GLN A 62 7.75 9.29 3.37
C GLN A 62 7.17 10.67 3.08
N ILE A 63 5.94 10.92 3.51
CA ILE A 63 5.25 12.20 3.32
C ILE A 63 6.06 13.34 3.95
N ARG A 64 6.53 13.16 5.19
CA ARG A 64 7.35 14.15 5.90
C ARG A 64 8.66 14.48 5.16
N MET A 65 9.31 13.48 4.58
CA MET A 65 10.54 13.67 3.83
C MET A 65 10.28 14.32 2.47
N PHE A 66 9.42 13.71 1.67
CA PHE A 66 9.25 14.11 0.27
C PHE A 66 8.51 15.43 0.12
N SER A 67 7.66 15.84 1.06
CA SER A 67 7.01 17.15 1.04
C SER A 67 7.96 18.34 1.18
N GLN A 68 9.23 18.11 1.52
CA GLN A 68 10.25 19.16 1.56
C GLN A 68 10.74 19.59 0.17
N SER A 69 10.56 18.75 -0.85
CA SER A 69 11.07 18.97 -2.21
C SER A 69 10.12 18.56 -3.33
N ARG A 70 8.95 18.02 -2.99
CA ARG A 70 7.93 17.54 -3.92
C ARG A 70 6.53 17.91 -3.45
N ARG A 71 5.60 18.08 -4.38
CA ARG A 71 4.17 18.12 -4.06
C ARG A 71 3.70 16.69 -3.76
N VAL A 72 3.37 16.41 -2.51
CA VAL A 72 2.95 15.12 -2.03
C VAL A 72 1.45 15.07 -1.88
N ILE A 73 0.82 14.05 -2.47
CA ILE A 73 -0.62 13.82 -2.39
C ILE A 73 -0.87 12.43 -1.82
N LEU A 74 -1.76 12.36 -0.83
CA LEU A 74 -2.36 11.13 -0.33
C LEU A 74 -3.85 11.39 -0.14
N TYR A 75 -4.71 10.53 -0.67
CA TYR A 75 -6.15 10.58 -0.43
C TYR A 75 -6.58 9.46 0.51
N ARG A 76 -7.68 9.65 1.24
CA ARG A 76 -8.27 8.57 2.03
C ARG A 76 -9.16 7.72 1.15
N ARG A 77 -8.86 6.44 1.05
CA ARG A 77 -9.65 5.48 0.30
C ARG A 77 -11.06 5.41 0.88
N ARG A 78 -12.07 5.52 0.04
CA ARG A 78 -13.45 5.42 0.47
C ARG A 78 -13.85 3.96 0.66
N GLU A 79 -13.90 3.52 1.91
CA GLU A 79 -14.33 2.18 2.22
C GLU A 79 -15.84 2.02 2.03
N THR A 80 -16.24 0.94 1.36
CA THR A 80 -17.64 0.59 1.15
C THR A 80 -18.07 -0.51 2.12
N ARG A 81 -19.35 -0.48 2.50
CA ARG A 81 -19.91 -1.38 3.50
C ARG A 81 -21.17 -2.09 3.01
N THR A 82 -21.57 -1.84 1.77
CA THR A 82 -22.86 -2.30 1.22
C THR A 82 -22.75 -2.92 -0.17
N ARG A 83 -21.71 -2.60 -0.93
CA ARG A 83 -21.46 -3.15 -2.27
C ARG A 83 -19.97 -3.36 -2.53
N PRO A 84 -19.62 -4.38 -3.32
CA PRO A 84 -18.22 -4.57 -3.73
C PRO A 84 -17.68 -3.38 -4.53
N VAL A 85 -16.42 -3.02 -4.28
CA VAL A 85 -15.66 -2.05 -5.08
C VAL A 85 -14.33 -2.70 -5.47
N GLY A 86 -14.21 -3.01 -6.74
CA GLY A 86 -13.05 -3.69 -7.30
C GLY A 86 -11.98 -2.73 -7.82
N LEU A 87 -10.94 -3.32 -8.41
CA LEU A 87 -9.75 -2.60 -8.92
C LEU A 87 -10.09 -1.53 -9.93
N THR A 88 -11.03 -1.80 -10.85
CA THR A 88 -11.44 -0.84 -11.88
C THR A 88 -12.00 0.45 -11.28
N GLU A 89 -12.92 0.33 -10.31
CA GLU A 89 -13.51 1.50 -9.64
C GLU A 89 -12.47 2.25 -8.81
N ARG A 90 -11.55 1.53 -8.17
CA ARG A 90 -10.42 2.14 -7.44
C ARG A 90 -9.47 2.90 -8.35
N ALA A 91 -9.19 2.36 -9.53
CA ALA A 91 -8.40 3.06 -10.53
C ALA A 91 -9.11 4.33 -11.06
N GLN A 92 -10.43 4.27 -11.24
CA GLN A 92 -11.23 5.44 -11.59
C GLN A 92 -11.27 6.49 -10.48
N GLU A 93 -11.35 6.07 -9.21
CA GLU A 93 -11.25 6.95 -8.05
C GLU A 93 -9.91 7.71 -8.06
N LEU A 94 -8.79 7.02 -8.25
CA LEU A 94 -7.48 7.64 -8.39
C LEU A 94 -7.43 8.63 -9.57
N CYS A 95 -7.99 8.28 -10.72
CA CYS A 95 -8.06 9.18 -11.87
C CYS A 95 -8.80 10.48 -11.50
N SER A 96 -9.95 10.38 -10.84
CA SER A 96 -10.73 11.54 -10.39
C SER A 96 -9.99 12.41 -9.38
N ILE A 97 -9.20 11.79 -8.49
CA ILE A 97 -8.32 12.52 -7.55
C ILE A 97 -7.27 13.32 -8.30
N LEU A 98 -6.61 12.73 -9.30
CA LEU A 98 -5.61 13.44 -10.10
C LEU A 98 -6.22 14.62 -10.86
N ASP A 99 -7.42 14.44 -11.43
CA ASP A 99 -8.14 15.49 -12.15
C ASP A 99 -8.51 16.64 -11.21
N ALA A 100 -9.06 16.34 -10.03
CA ALA A 100 -9.39 17.33 -9.02
C ALA A 100 -8.17 18.08 -8.49
N SER A 101 -7.00 17.44 -8.49
CA SER A 101 -5.72 18.03 -8.07
C SER A 101 -5.00 18.79 -9.21
N GLY A 102 -5.59 18.82 -10.42
CA GLY A 102 -5.00 19.47 -11.59
C GLY A 102 -3.75 18.76 -12.14
N LEU A 103 -3.63 17.44 -11.92
CA LEU A 103 -2.47 16.65 -12.30
C LEU A 103 -2.72 15.85 -13.58
N THR A 104 -1.84 15.98 -14.55
CA THR A 104 -1.92 15.24 -15.82
C THR A 104 -1.13 13.94 -15.79
N SER A 105 0.08 13.95 -15.24
CA SER A 105 0.96 12.80 -15.13
C SER A 105 1.84 12.90 -13.89
N VAL A 106 1.98 11.80 -13.14
CA VAL A 106 2.55 11.80 -11.79
C VAL A 106 3.46 10.58 -11.54
N ASP A 107 4.36 10.70 -10.58
CA ASP A 107 5.02 9.57 -9.95
C ASP A 107 4.08 8.98 -8.89
N LEU A 108 3.97 7.66 -8.86
CA LEU A 108 2.99 6.94 -8.03
C LEU A 108 3.70 5.93 -7.13
N ILE A 109 3.27 5.89 -5.87
CA ILE A 109 3.79 4.96 -4.88
C ILE A 109 2.65 4.20 -4.20
N ALA A 110 2.83 2.91 -4.02
CA ALA A 110 1.86 2.06 -3.32
C ALA A 110 2.53 0.93 -2.55
N HIS A 111 1.90 0.53 -1.45
CA HIS A 111 2.32 -0.58 -0.59
C HIS A 111 1.22 -1.64 -0.51
N GLY A 112 1.60 -2.92 -0.60
CA GLY A 112 0.68 -4.04 -0.42
C GLY A 112 -0.49 -4.01 -1.41
N ASP A 113 -1.72 -4.17 -0.92
CA ASP A 113 -2.94 -4.21 -1.74
C ASP A 113 -3.21 -2.91 -2.52
N ALA A 114 -2.71 -1.78 -2.05
CA ALA A 114 -2.75 -0.53 -2.80
C ALA A 114 -1.95 -0.61 -4.11
N ALA A 115 -0.91 -1.44 -4.17
CA ALA A 115 -0.14 -1.65 -5.40
C ALA A 115 -0.96 -2.39 -6.46
N MET A 116 -1.94 -3.23 -6.06
CA MET A 116 -2.86 -3.86 -7.01
C MET A 116 -3.73 -2.80 -7.72
N VAL A 117 -4.20 -1.81 -6.97
CA VAL A 117 -4.92 -0.65 -7.53
C VAL A 117 -4.01 0.15 -8.45
N LEU A 118 -2.75 0.34 -8.06
CA LEU A 118 -1.78 1.07 -8.86
C LEU A 118 -1.47 0.37 -10.18
N PHE A 119 -1.32 -0.94 -10.20
CA PHE A 119 -1.15 -1.72 -11.42
C PHE A 119 -2.37 -1.60 -12.35
N GLU A 120 -3.56 -1.75 -11.81
CA GLU A 120 -4.80 -1.56 -12.60
C GLU A 120 -4.90 -0.15 -13.17
N PHE A 121 -4.56 0.86 -12.39
CA PHE A 121 -4.52 2.26 -12.83
C PHE A 121 -3.50 2.45 -13.97
N ALA A 122 -2.30 1.91 -13.84
CA ALA A 122 -1.24 2.08 -14.81
C ALA A 122 -1.56 1.42 -16.17
N VAL A 123 -2.25 0.29 -16.15
CA VAL A 123 -2.74 -0.37 -17.37
C VAL A 123 -3.84 0.43 -18.03
N ARG A 124 -4.77 1.01 -17.26
CA ARG A 124 -5.92 1.78 -17.83
C ARG A 124 -5.54 3.19 -18.27
N TYR A 125 -4.60 3.80 -17.56
CA TYR A 125 -4.23 5.20 -17.75
C TYR A 125 -2.70 5.37 -17.84
N PRO A 126 -2.01 4.65 -18.76
CA PRO A 126 -0.54 4.66 -18.82
C PRO A 126 0.04 6.06 -19.01
N GLN A 127 -0.66 6.94 -19.73
CA GLN A 127 -0.25 8.33 -19.95
C GLN A 127 -0.29 9.18 -18.67
N ARG A 128 -0.99 8.73 -17.63
CA ARG A 128 -1.07 9.39 -16.32
C ARG A 128 0.08 8.99 -15.38
N CYS A 129 0.85 7.97 -15.76
CA CYS A 129 1.90 7.38 -14.95
C CYS A 129 3.29 7.78 -15.49
N ARG A 130 4.04 8.57 -14.72
CA ARG A 130 5.44 8.88 -15.02
C ARG A 130 6.36 7.75 -14.59
N SER A 131 6.14 7.25 -13.41
CA SER A 131 6.83 6.10 -12.84
C SER A 131 6.00 5.45 -11.75
N LEU A 132 6.31 4.19 -11.44
CA LEU A 132 5.65 3.42 -10.38
C LEU A 132 6.68 2.98 -9.34
N ILE A 133 6.30 3.08 -8.08
CA ILE A 133 7.06 2.57 -6.94
C ILE A 133 6.16 1.57 -6.21
N ILE A 134 6.50 0.30 -6.31
CA ILE A 134 5.74 -0.82 -5.77
C ILE A 134 6.48 -1.40 -4.57
N ILE A 135 5.81 -1.43 -3.43
CA ILE A 135 6.39 -1.89 -2.17
C ILE A 135 5.58 -3.08 -1.64
N ALA A 136 6.26 -4.17 -1.35
CA ALA A 136 5.69 -5.39 -0.75
C ALA A 136 4.50 -5.98 -1.54
N GLN A 137 4.61 -6.07 -2.87
CA GLN A 137 3.58 -6.68 -3.72
C GLN A 137 4.18 -7.39 -4.94
N GLY A 138 3.66 -8.59 -5.24
CA GLY A 138 3.94 -9.36 -6.44
C GLY A 138 2.89 -9.17 -7.54
N ALA A 139 3.05 -9.90 -8.64
CA ALA A 139 2.11 -9.88 -9.76
C ALA A 139 0.82 -10.67 -9.51
N ASP A 140 0.85 -11.60 -8.58
CA ASP A 140 -0.26 -12.49 -8.24
C ASP A 140 -0.44 -12.54 -6.72
N TYR A 141 -1.69 -12.54 -6.26
CA TYR A 141 -2.02 -12.70 -4.84
C TYR A 141 -2.44 -14.14 -4.49
N ARG A 142 -2.55 -15.05 -5.45
CA ARG A 142 -2.95 -16.46 -5.25
C ARG A 142 -1.95 -17.32 -4.48
N ILE A 143 -0.88 -16.71 -4.04
CA ILE A 143 0.14 -17.32 -3.17
C ILE A 143 -0.39 -17.57 -1.76
N ALA A 144 -1.56 -17.07 -1.43
CA ALA A 144 -2.20 -17.37 -0.16
C ALA A 144 -2.30 -18.88 0.04
N PRO A 145 -1.82 -19.35 1.15
CA PRO A 145 -1.14 -20.64 1.31
C PRO A 145 -2.05 -21.85 1.38
N HIS A 146 -3.36 -21.68 1.36
CA HIS A 146 -4.23 -22.84 1.59
C HIS A 146 -5.56 -22.76 0.82
N PRO A 147 -5.92 -23.83 0.06
CA PRO A 147 -7.21 -23.90 -0.64
C PRO A 147 -8.42 -23.60 0.26
N LEU A 148 -8.32 -23.93 1.55
CA LEU A 148 -9.37 -23.64 2.53
C LEU A 148 -9.57 -22.13 2.72
N ILE A 149 -8.52 -21.32 2.69
CA ILE A 149 -8.65 -19.84 2.83
C ILE A 149 -9.40 -19.27 1.63
N TRP A 150 -9.08 -19.73 0.43
CA TRP A 150 -9.80 -19.31 -0.79
C TRP A 150 -11.26 -19.73 -0.76
N PHE A 151 -11.55 -20.96 -0.33
CA PHE A 151 -12.92 -21.44 -0.15
C PHE A 151 -13.68 -20.59 0.88
N LEU A 152 -13.05 -20.25 2.00
CA LEU A 152 -13.64 -19.38 3.02
C LEU A 152 -13.88 -17.97 2.49
N HIS A 153 -12.97 -17.41 1.70
CA HIS A 153 -13.17 -16.11 1.05
C HIS A 153 -14.37 -16.15 0.08
N GLU A 154 -14.46 -17.18 -0.76
CA GLU A 154 -15.57 -17.34 -1.68
C GLU A 154 -16.92 -17.51 -0.95
N LEU A 155 -16.91 -18.25 0.16
CA LEU A 155 -18.08 -18.40 1.02
C LEU A 155 -18.46 -17.06 1.66
N PHE A 156 -17.47 -16.30 2.13
CA PHE A 156 -17.66 -15.00 2.73
C PHE A 156 -18.24 -13.97 1.73
N GLU A 157 -17.80 -14.01 0.47
CA GLU A 157 -18.35 -13.14 -0.58
C GLU A 157 -19.83 -13.48 -0.90
N ARG A 158 -20.17 -14.76 -0.95
CA ARG A 158 -21.49 -15.22 -1.36
C ARG A 158 -22.55 -15.14 -0.27
N LEU A 159 -22.17 -15.31 0.99
CA LEU A 159 -23.11 -15.34 2.11
C LEU A 159 -23.08 -14.02 2.88
N PRO A 160 -24.21 -13.62 3.49
CA PRO A 160 -24.30 -12.38 4.29
C PRO A 160 -23.68 -12.54 5.70
N VAL A 161 -22.52 -13.21 5.79
CA VAL A 161 -21.84 -13.51 7.05
C VAL A 161 -21.30 -12.28 7.76
N GLU A 162 -21.11 -11.16 7.06
CA GLU A 162 -20.68 -9.89 7.61
C GLU A 162 -21.60 -9.34 8.69
N HIS A 163 -22.87 -9.74 8.67
CA HIS A 163 -23.86 -9.32 9.68
C HIS A 163 -23.79 -10.14 10.97
N PHE A 164 -23.20 -11.34 10.92
CA PHE A 164 -23.15 -12.27 12.04
C PHE A 164 -21.74 -12.45 12.60
N LEU A 165 -20.72 -12.12 11.80
CA LEU A 165 -19.34 -12.30 12.20
C LEU A 165 -18.89 -11.16 13.12
N PRO A 166 -18.46 -11.42 14.36
CA PRO A 166 -17.97 -10.38 15.25
C PRO A 166 -16.72 -9.69 14.66
N ALA A 167 -16.72 -8.37 14.65
CA ALA A 167 -15.61 -7.58 14.08
C ALA A 167 -14.26 -7.92 14.74
N TRP A 168 -14.24 -8.15 16.06
CA TRP A 168 -13.03 -8.52 16.79
C TRP A 168 -12.44 -9.86 16.34
N PHE A 169 -13.31 -10.83 16.00
CA PHE A 169 -12.88 -12.15 15.55
C PHE A 169 -12.21 -12.09 14.18
N LEU A 170 -12.86 -11.43 13.20
CA LEU A 170 -12.28 -11.28 11.86
C LEU A 170 -11.00 -10.43 11.91
N ARG A 171 -10.98 -9.35 12.71
CA ARG A 171 -9.76 -8.56 12.93
C ARG A 171 -8.61 -9.43 13.43
N ARG A 172 -8.87 -10.23 14.44
CA ARG A 172 -7.86 -11.13 15.01
C ARG A 172 -7.31 -12.11 13.97
N ILE A 173 -8.18 -12.68 13.11
CA ILE A 173 -7.74 -13.56 12.02
C ILE A 173 -6.84 -12.81 11.05
N VAL A 174 -7.27 -11.65 10.55
CA VAL A 174 -6.52 -10.87 9.56
C VAL A 174 -5.20 -10.38 10.14
N ILE A 175 -5.19 -9.84 11.35
CA ILE A 175 -3.97 -9.37 12.00
C ILE A 175 -3.03 -10.55 12.28
N ASN A 176 -3.55 -11.66 12.79
CA ASN A 176 -2.74 -12.86 12.99
C ASN A 176 -2.16 -13.38 11.68
N TYR A 177 -2.92 -13.33 10.58
CA TYR A 177 -2.40 -13.72 9.28
C TYR A 177 -1.26 -12.81 8.83
N ILE A 178 -1.41 -11.50 8.99
CA ILE A 178 -0.36 -10.52 8.65
C ILE A 178 0.86 -10.66 9.56
N VAL A 179 0.64 -10.89 10.88
CA VAL A 179 1.67 -10.88 11.90
C VAL A 179 2.30 -12.27 12.12
N ALA A 180 1.50 -13.34 12.09
CA ALA A 180 1.98 -14.69 12.40
C ALA A 180 3.00 -15.23 11.39
N HIS A 181 3.01 -14.64 10.21
CA HIS A 181 4.02 -14.93 9.20
C HIS A 181 5.28 -14.04 9.32
N HIS A 182 5.31 -13.19 10.36
CA HIS A 182 6.45 -12.34 10.69
C HIS A 182 6.75 -12.47 12.19
N PRO A 183 7.35 -13.61 12.63
CA PRO A 183 7.57 -13.92 14.04
C PRO A 183 8.39 -12.86 14.77
N GLU A 184 9.16 -12.05 14.06
CA GLU A 184 9.88 -10.90 14.64
C GLU A 184 8.97 -9.86 15.28
N PHE A 185 7.67 -9.78 14.95
CA PHE A 185 6.73 -8.91 15.66
C PHE A 185 6.52 -9.32 17.12
N ASP A 186 6.71 -10.61 17.42
CA ASP A 186 6.50 -11.14 18.76
C ASP A 186 7.81 -11.38 19.53
N THR A 187 8.93 -11.58 18.85
CA THR A 187 10.16 -12.08 19.46
C THR A 187 11.35 -11.12 19.36
N ASP A 188 11.33 -10.18 18.44
CA ASP A 188 12.42 -9.23 18.26
C ASP A 188 12.04 -7.86 18.83
N PRO A 189 12.66 -7.43 19.97
CA PRO A 189 12.48 -6.07 20.48
C PRO A 189 12.97 -4.99 19.50
N ILE A 190 13.68 -5.40 18.46
CA ILE A 190 14.14 -4.57 17.35
C ILE A 190 13.10 -4.56 16.22
N CYS A 191 12.09 -5.41 16.24
CA CYS A 191 11.00 -5.32 15.30
C CYS A 191 10.20 -4.04 15.58
N SER A 192 10.37 -3.18 14.71
CA SER A 192 10.17 -1.76 14.79
C SER A 192 8.70 -1.33 14.84
N LEU A 193 7.75 -2.23 14.63
CA LEU A 193 6.33 -1.91 14.73
C LEU A 193 5.62 -2.98 15.56
N GLN A 194 5.26 -2.64 16.78
CA GLN A 194 4.61 -3.56 17.69
C GLN A 194 3.21 -3.96 17.17
N ARG A 195 2.85 -5.20 17.38
CA ARG A 195 1.52 -5.74 17.06
C ARG A 195 0.38 -4.90 17.62
N SER A 196 0.54 -4.42 18.86
CA SER A 196 -0.45 -3.57 19.54
C SER A 196 -0.79 -2.30 18.75
N PHE A 197 0.18 -1.69 18.09
CA PHE A 197 -0.02 -0.49 17.26
C PHE A 197 -0.88 -0.80 16.01
N ILE A 198 -0.63 -1.95 15.38
CA ILE A 198 -1.42 -2.41 14.25
C ILE A 198 -2.85 -2.71 14.70
N GLU A 199 -3.01 -3.41 15.83
CA GLU A 199 -4.32 -3.73 16.41
C GLU A 199 -5.11 -2.47 16.77
N GLU A 200 -4.44 -1.46 17.32
CA GLU A 200 -5.04 -0.16 17.62
C GLU A 200 -5.65 0.49 16.37
N GLN A 201 -4.87 0.59 15.28
CA GLN A 201 -5.37 1.22 14.06
C GLN A 201 -6.50 0.41 13.41
N PHE A 202 -6.37 -0.90 13.32
CA PHE A 202 -7.46 -1.76 12.83
C PHE A 202 -8.73 -1.65 13.68
N SER A 203 -8.62 -1.35 14.98
CA SER A 203 -9.78 -1.18 15.86
C SER A 203 -10.63 0.04 15.49
N LYS A 204 -10.04 1.03 14.85
CA LYS A 204 -10.70 2.25 14.40
C LYS A 204 -11.58 2.04 13.16
N ILE A 205 -11.34 0.95 12.39
CA ILE A 205 -12.12 0.64 11.20
C ILE A 205 -13.52 0.19 11.60
N ALA A 206 -14.49 1.05 11.36
CA ALA A 206 -15.89 0.76 11.67
C ALA A 206 -16.47 -0.32 10.74
N LEU A 207 -17.30 -1.22 11.29
CA LEU A 207 -17.96 -2.29 10.54
C LEU A 207 -16.97 -3.15 9.74
N TRP A 208 -15.88 -3.55 10.39
CA TRP A 208 -14.78 -4.26 9.76
C TRP A 208 -15.20 -5.46 8.87
N PRO A 209 -16.15 -6.33 9.25
CA PRO A 209 -16.57 -7.41 8.37
C PRO A 209 -17.15 -6.93 7.03
N CYS A 210 -17.90 -5.81 7.04
CA CYS A 210 -18.42 -5.21 5.80
C CYS A 210 -17.30 -4.59 4.97
N VAL A 211 -16.37 -3.86 5.60
CA VAL A 211 -15.20 -3.29 4.91
C VAL A 211 -14.36 -4.41 4.28
N TYR A 212 -14.10 -5.48 5.02
CA TYR A 212 -13.36 -6.62 4.49
C TYR A 212 -14.06 -7.23 3.26
N LYS A 213 -15.36 -7.49 3.36
CA LYS A 213 -16.16 -8.08 2.28
C LYS A 213 -16.24 -7.20 1.04
N PHE A 214 -16.51 -5.91 1.23
CA PHE A 214 -16.89 -5.03 0.12
C PHE A 214 -15.75 -4.15 -0.39
N SER A 215 -14.69 -3.96 0.40
CA SER A 215 -13.56 -3.09 0.03
C SER A 215 -12.22 -3.81 -0.08
N VAL A 216 -12.02 -4.93 0.63
CA VAL A 216 -10.75 -5.67 0.61
C VAL A 216 -10.83 -6.85 -0.35
N LEU A 217 -11.78 -7.77 -0.13
CA LEU A 217 -11.89 -8.99 -0.96
C LEU A 217 -11.99 -8.70 -2.47
N PRO A 218 -12.78 -7.72 -2.95
CA PRO A 218 -12.86 -7.44 -4.38
C PRO A 218 -11.56 -6.96 -5.04
N ILE A 219 -10.60 -6.50 -4.22
CA ILE A 219 -9.26 -6.11 -4.69
C ILE A 219 -8.35 -7.33 -4.77
N ILE A 220 -8.32 -8.15 -3.70
CA ILE A 220 -7.36 -9.25 -3.58
C ILE A 220 -7.83 -10.54 -4.26
N HIS A 221 -9.14 -10.78 -4.30
CA HIS A 221 -9.71 -11.98 -4.91
C HIS A 221 -9.53 -11.95 -6.43
N ASN A 222 -8.92 -12.97 -6.97
CA ASN A 222 -8.59 -13.09 -8.40
C ASN A 222 -7.60 -12.04 -8.95
N TYR A 223 -6.86 -11.32 -8.09
CA TYR A 223 -5.80 -10.46 -8.57
C TYR A 223 -4.70 -11.30 -9.24
N ASP A 224 -4.46 -11.03 -10.54
CA ASP A 224 -3.37 -11.59 -11.33
C ASP A 224 -3.01 -10.61 -12.45
N MET A 225 -1.80 -10.07 -12.40
CA MET A 225 -1.28 -9.12 -13.38
C MET A 225 -0.34 -9.76 -14.42
N ARG A 226 0.00 -11.05 -14.28
CA ARG A 226 1.03 -11.70 -15.10
C ARG A 226 0.79 -11.58 -16.60
N ALA A 227 -0.46 -11.73 -17.04
CA ALA A 227 -0.83 -11.63 -18.45
C ALA A 227 -0.90 -10.18 -18.99
N ARG A 228 -0.63 -9.16 -18.16
CA ARG A 228 -0.78 -7.73 -18.50
C ARG A 228 0.46 -6.90 -18.20
N LEU A 229 1.56 -7.54 -17.82
CA LEU A 229 2.80 -6.85 -17.45
C LEU A 229 3.41 -6.08 -18.62
N ASP A 230 3.25 -6.56 -19.84
CA ASP A 230 3.71 -5.91 -21.06
C ASP A 230 3.10 -4.52 -21.30
N GLN A 231 1.96 -4.23 -20.66
CA GLN A 231 1.30 -2.92 -20.72
C GLN A 231 1.92 -1.89 -19.77
N LEU A 232 2.81 -2.31 -18.86
CA LEU A 232 3.48 -1.44 -17.89
C LEU A 232 4.80 -0.92 -18.46
N THR A 233 4.73 0.02 -19.37
CA THR A 233 5.91 0.54 -20.10
C THR A 233 6.68 1.63 -19.37
N MET A 234 6.09 2.25 -18.34
CA MET A 234 6.74 3.25 -17.51
C MET A 234 7.82 2.63 -16.61
N PRO A 235 8.81 3.43 -16.16
CA PRO A 235 9.81 2.94 -15.19
C PRO A 235 9.17 2.46 -13.90
N VAL A 236 9.57 1.27 -13.42
CA VAL A 236 9.07 0.67 -12.19
C VAL A 236 10.21 0.40 -11.22
N LEU A 237 10.07 0.87 -9.97
CA LEU A 237 10.90 0.49 -8.84
C LEU A 237 10.14 -0.54 -7.99
N LEU A 238 10.76 -1.67 -7.72
CA LEU A 238 10.25 -2.69 -6.81
C LEU A 238 11.09 -2.70 -5.52
N ILE A 239 10.44 -2.60 -4.38
CA ILE A 239 11.08 -2.75 -3.07
C ILE A 239 10.32 -3.82 -2.29
N ASN A 240 11.01 -4.87 -1.92
CA ASN A 240 10.41 -5.98 -1.19
C ASN A 240 11.24 -6.38 0.03
N ARG A 241 10.68 -7.25 0.83
CA ARG A 241 11.33 -7.93 1.93
C ARG A 241 11.52 -9.41 1.57
N GLY A 242 12.69 -9.99 1.95
CA GLY A 242 13.07 -11.33 1.54
C GLY A 242 12.16 -12.45 2.07
N ASP A 243 11.54 -12.25 3.23
CA ASP A 243 10.68 -13.20 3.93
C ASP A 243 9.21 -12.75 4.03
N ASP A 244 8.77 -11.84 3.17
CA ASP A 244 7.34 -11.45 3.10
C ASP A 244 6.52 -12.59 2.51
N VAL A 245 5.58 -13.13 3.30
CA VAL A 245 4.74 -14.26 2.88
C VAL A 245 3.56 -13.83 2.00
N LEU A 246 3.16 -12.55 2.04
CA LEU A 246 2.10 -12.01 1.18
C LEU A 246 2.65 -11.52 -0.17
N ALA A 247 3.95 -11.26 -0.23
CA ALA A 247 4.69 -10.94 -1.44
C ALA A 247 6.03 -11.71 -1.44
N PRO A 248 6.01 -13.05 -1.58
CA PRO A 248 7.21 -13.87 -1.48
C PRO A 248 8.29 -13.41 -2.44
N GLU A 249 9.54 -13.46 -1.99
CA GLU A 249 10.68 -13.00 -2.77
C GLU A 249 10.77 -13.64 -4.16
N PRO A 250 10.54 -14.95 -4.36
CA PRO A 250 10.53 -15.53 -5.69
C PRO A 250 9.51 -14.91 -6.64
N GLU A 251 8.35 -14.50 -6.15
CA GLU A 251 7.31 -13.86 -6.96
C GLU A 251 7.64 -12.41 -7.31
N THR A 252 8.20 -11.68 -6.37
CA THR A 252 8.63 -10.29 -6.64
C THR A 252 9.88 -10.24 -7.51
N ARG A 253 10.76 -11.23 -7.42
CA ARG A 253 11.86 -11.42 -8.34
C ARG A 253 11.35 -11.73 -9.75
N TRP A 254 10.44 -12.68 -9.86
CA TRP A 254 9.80 -13.03 -11.13
C TRP A 254 9.14 -11.77 -11.74
N LEU A 255 8.42 -10.98 -10.94
CA LEU A 255 7.84 -9.72 -11.39
C LEU A 255 8.93 -8.78 -11.94
N SER A 256 10.06 -8.63 -11.24
CA SER A 256 11.16 -7.77 -11.68
C SER A 256 11.78 -8.18 -13.00
N GLU A 257 11.83 -9.48 -13.26
CA GLU A 257 12.40 -10.07 -14.47
C GLU A 257 11.46 -10.00 -15.69
N ASN A 258 10.14 -9.86 -15.44
CA ASN A 258 9.11 -9.87 -16.49
C ASN A 258 8.48 -8.48 -16.74
N LEU A 259 8.81 -7.46 -15.96
CA LEU A 259 8.42 -6.09 -16.25
C LEU A 259 9.23 -5.52 -17.42
N PRO A 260 8.59 -4.88 -18.41
CA PRO A 260 9.30 -4.29 -19.57
C PRO A 260 10.33 -3.23 -19.16
N ASN A 261 10.08 -2.51 -18.08
CA ASN A 261 10.94 -1.41 -17.63
C ASN A 261 11.11 -1.43 -16.10
N CYS A 262 11.69 -2.53 -15.59
CA CYS A 262 12.10 -2.60 -14.19
C CYS A 262 13.40 -1.79 -13.99
N ALA A 263 13.25 -0.56 -13.48
CA ALA A 263 14.37 0.34 -13.26
C ALA A 263 15.13 0.09 -11.94
N GLY A 264 14.61 -0.79 -11.09
CA GLY A 264 15.27 -1.23 -9.86
C GLY A 264 14.47 -2.30 -9.12
N TYR A 265 15.18 -3.26 -8.54
CA TYR A 265 14.61 -4.26 -7.63
C TYR A 265 15.50 -4.37 -6.38
N HIS A 266 14.91 -4.14 -5.23
CA HIS A 266 15.62 -4.14 -3.96
C HIS A 266 14.91 -5.02 -2.93
N VAL A 267 15.69 -5.88 -2.29
CA VAL A 267 15.22 -6.73 -1.18
C VAL A 267 15.83 -6.21 0.11
N ILE A 268 14.96 -5.83 1.06
CA ILE A 268 15.36 -5.30 2.37
C ILE A 268 15.28 -6.42 3.41
N ALA A 269 16.22 -6.45 4.33
CA ALA A 269 16.23 -7.38 5.44
C ALA A 269 15.49 -6.80 6.65
N GLY A 270 14.60 -7.57 7.27
CA GLY A 270 13.89 -7.20 8.50
C GLY A 270 12.81 -6.14 8.33
N GLY A 271 12.25 -5.67 9.43
CA GLY A 271 11.27 -4.58 9.48
C GLY A 271 9.80 -4.96 9.38
N GLY A 272 9.48 -6.24 9.25
CA GLY A 272 8.10 -6.73 9.12
C GLY A 272 7.40 -6.28 7.83
N ARG A 273 6.12 -6.59 7.69
CA ARG A 273 5.34 -6.22 6.50
C ARG A 273 5.32 -4.70 6.24
N PHE A 274 5.36 -3.90 7.30
CA PHE A 274 5.36 -2.44 7.20
C PHE A 274 6.78 -1.83 7.19
N PHE A 275 7.75 -2.54 6.62
CA PHE A 275 9.14 -2.09 6.56
C PHE A 275 9.31 -0.71 5.90
N MET A 276 8.42 -0.31 5.02
CA MET A 276 8.47 1.04 4.47
C MET A 276 8.31 2.12 5.54
N TYR A 277 7.56 1.84 6.61
CA TYR A 277 7.44 2.72 7.77
C TYR A 277 8.61 2.52 8.73
N SER A 278 8.89 1.29 9.10
CA SER A 278 9.89 0.96 10.12
C SER A 278 11.32 1.20 9.63
N GLN A 279 11.60 0.99 8.36
CA GLN A 279 12.90 1.22 7.73
C GLN A 279 12.86 2.40 6.73
N ALA A 280 12.07 3.42 7.06
CA ALA A 280 11.85 4.57 6.19
C ALA A 280 13.14 5.21 5.66
N GLY A 281 14.22 5.21 6.45
CA GLY A 281 15.50 5.77 6.02
C GLY A 281 16.06 5.10 4.76
N ILE A 282 16.08 3.76 4.73
CA ILE A 282 16.57 2.98 3.57
C ILE A 282 15.57 3.10 2.41
N VAL A 283 14.29 2.92 2.69
CA VAL A 283 13.24 2.97 1.66
C VAL A 283 13.22 4.34 0.98
N ASN A 284 13.28 5.41 1.74
CA ASN A 284 13.28 6.78 1.22
C ASN A 284 14.50 7.06 0.32
N GLN A 285 15.69 6.58 0.70
CA GLN A 285 16.90 6.72 -0.13
C GLN A 285 16.75 6.00 -1.48
N LEU A 286 16.18 4.80 -1.50
CA LEU A 286 15.92 4.05 -2.73
C LEU A 286 14.92 4.78 -3.63
N ILE A 287 13.84 5.28 -3.04
CA ILE A 287 12.82 6.05 -3.75
C ILE A 287 13.42 7.35 -4.34
N GLU A 288 14.17 8.10 -3.54
CA GLU A 288 14.79 9.37 -3.98
C GLU A 288 15.77 9.16 -5.13
N LYS A 289 16.63 8.13 -5.01
CA LYS A 289 17.56 7.76 -6.07
C LYS A 289 16.84 7.43 -7.37
N PHE A 290 15.77 6.64 -7.29
CA PHE A 290 14.96 6.27 -8.45
C PHE A 290 14.29 7.48 -9.09
N LEU A 291 13.59 8.31 -8.31
CA LEU A 291 12.89 9.48 -8.79
C LEU A 291 13.86 10.50 -9.45
N THR A 292 15.06 10.65 -8.88
CA THR A 292 16.11 11.49 -9.47
C THR A 292 16.59 10.93 -10.82
N ALA A 293 16.77 9.61 -10.93
CA ALA A 293 17.18 8.99 -12.19
C ALA A 293 16.09 9.12 -13.27
N VAL A 294 14.83 8.90 -12.91
CA VAL A 294 13.70 9.08 -13.82
C VAL A 294 13.58 10.54 -14.31
N SER A 295 13.79 11.51 -13.45
CA SER A 295 13.75 12.94 -13.83
C SER A 295 14.88 13.31 -14.80
N ARG A 296 16.10 12.80 -14.58
CA ARG A 296 17.26 13.07 -15.46
C ARG A 296 17.12 12.49 -16.87
N ASN A 297 16.48 11.33 -17.02
CA ASN A 297 16.30 10.70 -18.33
C ASN A 297 15.24 11.39 -19.21
N ARG A 298 14.66 12.49 -18.76
CA ARG A 298 13.65 13.29 -19.47
C ARG A 298 14.20 14.61 -20.05
N ILE A 299 15.42 14.96 -19.69
CA ILE A 299 16.15 16.12 -20.23
C ILE A 299 17.01 15.65 -21.41
#